data_81f70cdd99640481ace14f1750350695
#
_entry.id   81f70cdd99640481ace14f1750350695
#
_cell.length_a   1.000
_cell.length_b   1.000
_cell.length_c   1.000
_cell.angle_alpha   90.00
_cell.angle_beta   90.00
_cell.angle_gamma   90.00
#
_symmetry.space_group_name_H-M   'P 1'
#
loop_
_entity.id
_entity.type
_entity.pdbx_description
1 polymer ?
#
loop_
_entity_poly.entity_id
_entity_poly.type
_entity_poly.pdbx_seq_one_letter_code
_entity_poly.pdbx_strand_id
1 'polypeptide(L)'
;MNDWPDDGGYGRGPANPQPEGPRRMSHVQRPQVPQQPPRYDQGHNPSFTQAQGTGYDSGYNTGQVYGGAQGGGNRGGIPPQYTPPGSGGSGTGPAPDWRRRIKVGSIVLVVGVLAWGIGTYAWASSQMRNEVDLSKVIERPSEGDCTTYLIVGSDSREGMTAEEKKKLHTGSAEGKRTDSMMILAACSSGNTMVSLPRDSWVTIPNFVGSESGKTFPARGGAKLNAAYAMDGPELLVRTVEYNTGLRIDHYAEIGFAGFANIVDALGGVELNIEKGFKDKKSGADFQAGTQTLNGEQALAFVRTRYAFAESDLARTKNQQKFLSALANQAATPGTILNPFALYPTLGAGLDTLIVDKDMSLYDLGKMFFAMKGISGGDGKSMNMPIAGTAPQGSLKWDMPKVKQLVEQIRNDEKVTVESNR
;
A
#
# COMPACT_ATOMS: atom_id res chain seq x y z
N MET A 1 67.84 2.02 11.87
CA MET A 1 68.26 0.64 11.98
C MET A 1 67.05 -0.17 11.56
N ASN A 2 66.96 -0.33 10.35
CA ASN A 2 67.06 -1.38 9.35
C ASN A 2 66.98 -2.76 9.96
N ASP A 3 66.00 -3.54 9.50
CA ASP A 3 66.22 -4.90 9.00
C ASP A 3 64.92 -5.43 8.39
N TRP A 4 64.95 -5.59 7.07
CA TRP A 4 64.08 -6.44 6.27
C TRP A 4 64.92 -7.65 5.84
N PRO A 5 64.42 -8.86 5.83
CA PRO A 5 65.05 -9.93 5.05
C PRO A 5 64.31 -10.10 3.71
N ASP A 6 65.07 -9.92 2.63
CA ASP A 6 64.83 -10.52 1.34
C ASP A 6 64.99 -12.04 1.42
N ASP A 7 64.11 -12.78 0.77
CA ASP A 7 64.47 -14.07 0.19
C ASP A 7 63.65 -14.35 -1.07
N GLY A 8 64.40 -14.49 -2.16
CA GLY A 8 63.90 -14.78 -3.49
C GLY A 8 63.64 -16.27 -3.70
N GLY A 9 62.66 -16.59 -4.51
CA GLY A 9 62.39 -17.95 -4.98
C GLY A 9 61.71 -17.94 -6.34
N TYR A 10 62.44 -18.02 -7.43
CA TYR A 10 61.94 -18.28 -8.78
C TYR A 10 61.45 -19.73 -8.90
N GLY A 11 60.14 -19.92 -9.06
CA GLY A 11 59.49 -21.19 -9.38
C GLY A 11 58.79 -21.12 -10.74
N ARG A 12 59.27 -21.94 -11.68
CA ARG A 12 58.79 -22.11 -13.06
C ARG A 12 57.31 -22.46 -13.12
N GLY A 13 56.57 -21.80 -14.04
CA GLY A 13 55.18 -22.13 -14.37
C GLY A 13 55.04 -23.43 -15.18
N PRO A 14 53.91 -24.12 -15.08
CA PRO A 14 53.56 -25.16 -16.01
C PRO A 14 52.64 -24.67 -17.13
N ALA A 15 52.83 -25.32 -18.25
CA ALA A 15 52.32 -25.20 -19.58
C ALA A 15 50.81 -24.93 -19.73
N ASN A 16 50.56 -24.15 -20.78
CA ASN A 16 49.29 -23.86 -21.43
C ASN A 16 48.60 -25.13 -21.96
N PRO A 17 47.35 -25.43 -21.67
CA PRO A 17 46.60 -26.47 -22.38
C PRO A 17 45.90 -25.89 -23.65
N GLN A 18 46.08 -26.64 -24.75
CA GLN A 18 45.44 -26.40 -26.05
C GLN A 18 43.92 -26.42 -25.97
N PRO A 19 43.22 -25.73 -26.89
CA PRO A 19 41.75 -25.76 -26.95
C PRO A 19 41.24 -27.08 -27.52
N GLU A 20 40.41 -27.78 -26.76
CA GLU A 20 39.64 -28.93 -27.21
C GLU A 20 38.48 -28.47 -28.11
N GLY A 21 38.29 -29.14 -29.25
CA GLY A 21 37.25 -28.93 -30.23
C GLY A 21 35.84 -29.30 -29.72
N PRO A 22 34.81 -28.95 -30.47
CA PRO A 22 33.42 -29.00 -30.01
C PRO A 22 32.94 -30.46 -29.86
N ARG A 23 32.58 -30.84 -28.62
CA ARG A 23 31.86 -32.10 -28.34
C ARG A 23 30.39 -31.97 -28.77
N ARG A 24 29.95 -32.89 -29.61
CA ARG A 24 28.53 -33.07 -29.98
C ARG A 24 27.72 -33.43 -28.75
N MET A 25 26.71 -32.60 -28.42
CA MET A 25 25.71 -32.91 -27.40
C MET A 25 24.70 -33.91 -27.98
N SER A 26 24.45 -34.96 -27.23
CA SER A 26 23.39 -35.94 -27.44
C SER A 26 22.02 -35.29 -27.31
N HIS A 27 21.10 -35.64 -28.23
CA HIS A 27 19.70 -35.24 -28.23
C HIS A 27 19.00 -35.56 -26.92
N VAL A 28 18.54 -34.53 -26.20
CA VAL A 28 17.59 -34.67 -25.10
C VAL A 28 16.18 -34.65 -25.71
N GLN A 29 15.45 -35.76 -25.54
CA GLN A 29 14.05 -35.87 -25.91
C GLN A 29 13.22 -34.85 -25.11
N ARG A 30 12.44 -34.05 -25.82
CA ARG A 30 11.43 -33.14 -25.22
C ARG A 30 10.29 -33.98 -24.65
N PRO A 31 9.77 -33.66 -23.44
CA PRO A 31 8.52 -34.23 -22.94
C PRO A 31 7.36 -33.78 -23.84
N GLN A 32 6.50 -34.72 -24.17
CA GLN A 32 5.25 -34.48 -24.93
C GLN A 32 4.29 -33.62 -24.09
N VAL A 33 3.79 -32.56 -24.70
CA VAL A 33 2.72 -31.72 -24.17
C VAL A 33 1.41 -32.49 -24.26
N PRO A 34 0.56 -32.55 -23.22
CA PRO A 34 -0.76 -33.12 -23.30
C PRO A 34 -1.66 -32.36 -24.27
N GLN A 35 -2.28 -33.09 -25.21
CA GLN A 35 -3.24 -32.51 -26.15
C GLN A 35 -4.51 -32.10 -25.42
N GLN A 36 -4.94 -30.85 -25.65
CA GLN A 36 -6.25 -30.36 -25.25
C GLN A 36 -7.35 -30.97 -26.09
N PRO A 37 -8.56 -31.27 -25.52
CA PRO A 37 -9.70 -31.75 -26.29
C PRO A 37 -10.25 -30.65 -27.23
N PRO A 38 -10.93 -31.03 -28.34
CA PRO A 38 -11.33 -30.09 -29.38
C PRO A 38 -12.44 -29.14 -28.89
N ARG A 39 -12.27 -27.88 -29.17
CA ARG A 39 -13.30 -26.84 -29.05
C ARG A 39 -14.35 -27.08 -30.14
N TYR A 40 -15.59 -27.23 -29.73
CA TYR A 40 -16.73 -27.08 -30.61
C TYR A 40 -16.92 -25.61 -30.98
N ASP A 41 -16.76 -25.37 -32.28
CA ASP A 41 -17.07 -24.13 -32.93
C ASP A 41 -18.58 -24.12 -33.25
N GLN A 42 -19.35 -23.18 -32.68
CA GLN A 42 -20.69 -22.87 -33.10
C GLN A 42 -20.73 -21.42 -33.59
N GLY A 43 -20.35 -21.27 -34.82
CA GLY A 43 -20.71 -20.12 -35.59
C GLY A 43 -22.10 -20.29 -36.23
N HIS A 44 -22.67 -19.17 -36.47
CA HIS A 44 -23.77 -18.80 -37.37
C HIS A 44 -25.09 -18.42 -36.69
N ASN A 45 -25.21 -17.11 -36.60
CA ASN A 45 -26.49 -16.42 -36.63
C ASN A 45 -26.95 -16.33 -38.10
N PRO A 46 -28.22 -16.59 -38.39
CA PRO A 46 -28.95 -15.65 -39.24
C PRO A 46 -30.30 -15.27 -38.68
N SER A 47 -30.52 -13.96 -38.74
CA SER A 47 -31.79 -13.28 -38.66
C SER A 47 -32.88 -13.94 -39.49
N PHE A 48 -34.06 -14.19 -38.90
CA PHE A 48 -35.31 -14.29 -39.66
C PHE A 48 -36.47 -13.68 -38.91
N THR A 49 -37.16 -12.87 -39.66
CA THR A 49 -38.40 -12.14 -39.60
C THR A 49 -39.59 -12.84 -38.91
N GLN A 50 -40.40 -12.00 -38.31
CA GLN A 50 -41.79 -12.08 -37.92
C GLN A 50 -42.65 -13.09 -38.72
N ALA A 51 -43.40 -13.96 -37.99
CA ALA A 51 -44.69 -14.45 -38.42
C ALA A 51 -45.58 -14.73 -37.22
N GLN A 52 -46.78 -14.20 -37.27
CA GLN A 52 -47.91 -14.44 -36.37
C GLN A 52 -48.33 -15.92 -36.35
N GLY A 53 -48.89 -16.37 -35.24
CA GLY A 53 -49.86 -17.44 -35.33
C GLY A 53 -49.90 -18.37 -34.15
N THR A 54 -50.96 -18.29 -33.39
CA THR A 54 -51.75 -19.34 -32.74
C THR A 54 -51.13 -20.18 -31.61
N GLY A 55 -51.80 -20.10 -30.51
CA GLY A 55 -51.59 -20.81 -29.29
C GLY A 55 -51.75 -22.33 -29.41
N TYR A 56 -51.00 -23.01 -28.57
CA TYR A 56 -51.32 -24.39 -28.20
C TYR A 56 -51.43 -24.49 -26.67
N ASP A 57 -52.71 -24.66 -26.29
CA ASP A 57 -53.15 -25.08 -24.98
C ASP A 57 -52.88 -26.57 -24.86
N SER A 58 -52.09 -27.04 -23.93
CA SER A 58 -51.95 -28.43 -23.59
C SER A 58 -52.58 -28.70 -22.22
N GLY A 59 -53.94 -28.66 -22.24
CA GLY A 59 -54.74 -29.13 -21.16
C GLY A 59 -54.84 -30.67 -21.21
N TYR A 60 -54.40 -31.32 -20.19
CA TYR A 60 -54.75 -32.73 -19.94
C TYR A 60 -56.18 -32.78 -19.40
N ASN A 61 -57.14 -33.19 -20.26
CA ASN A 61 -58.50 -33.43 -19.90
C ASN A 61 -58.81 -34.94 -20.00
N THR A 62 -58.91 -35.61 -18.87
CA THR A 62 -59.47 -36.95 -18.80
C THR A 62 -60.95 -36.85 -18.57
N GLY A 63 -61.72 -36.63 -19.65
CA GLY A 63 -63.18 -36.66 -19.61
C GLY A 63 -63.70 -38.11 -19.88
N GLN A 64 -64.35 -38.71 -18.95
CA GLN A 64 -65.23 -39.84 -19.22
C GLN A 64 -66.60 -39.34 -19.64
N VAL A 65 -66.97 -39.62 -20.87
CA VAL A 65 -68.31 -39.42 -21.41
C VAL A 65 -69.10 -40.72 -21.20
N TYR A 66 -70.20 -40.66 -20.48
CA TYR A 66 -71.25 -41.64 -20.56
C TYR A 66 -72.49 -41.04 -21.24
N GLY A 67 -72.85 -41.66 -22.33
CA GLY A 67 -73.96 -41.29 -23.19
C GLY A 67 -75.29 -41.68 -22.58
N GLY A 68 -76.29 -41.04 -23.12
CA GLY A 68 -77.61 -40.96 -22.69
C GLY A 68 -78.54 -42.11 -22.99
N ALA A 69 -79.69 -42.03 -22.50
CA ALA A 69 -80.92 -42.54 -23.08
C ALA A 69 -82.16 -41.85 -22.51
N GLN A 70 -83.07 -41.55 -23.41
CA GLN A 70 -84.38 -40.95 -23.29
C GLN A 70 -85.29 -41.67 -22.33
N GLY A 71 -86.22 -40.94 -21.78
CA GLY A 71 -87.52 -41.53 -21.36
C GLY A 71 -88.22 -40.82 -20.23
N GLY A 72 -89.17 -39.99 -20.57
CA GLY A 72 -90.55 -39.77 -20.17
C GLY A 72 -90.93 -39.75 -18.69
N GLY A 73 -91.61 -38.71 -18.31
CA GLY A 73 -92.81 -38.81 -17.49
C GLY A 73 -92.80 -38.39 -16.02
N ASN A 74 -93.12 -37.19 -15.77
CA ASN A 74 -94.26 -36.66 -14.90
C ASN A 74 -94.16 -36.85 -13.35
N ARG A 75 -94.36 -35.70 -12.70
CA ARG A 75 -94.95 -35.41 -11.38
C ARG A 75 -94.04 -35.40 -10.11
N GLY A 76 -93.87 -34.22 -9.62
CA GLY A 76 -94.28 -33.80 -8.30
C GLY A 76 -93.48 -34.27 -7.11
N GLY A 77 -92.61 -33.48 -6.61
CA GLY A 77 -92.07 -33.61 -5.28
C GLY A 77 -90.80 -32.76 -5.15
N ILE A 78 -90.87 -31.71 -4.41
CA ILE A 78 -89.75 -30.85 -4.08
C ILE A 78 -88.83 -31.68 -3.15
N PRO A 79 -87.61 -32.02 -3.54
CA PRO A 79 -86.68 -32.62 -2.59
C PRO A 79 -86.06 -31.53 -1.72
N PRO A 80 -85.71 -31.80 -0.48
CA PRO A 80 -85.12 -30.82 0.42
C PRO A 80 -83.75 -30.35 -0.16
N GLN A 81 -83.56 -29.07 -0.16
CA GLN A 81 -82.30 -28.44 -0.52
C GLN A 81 -81.21 -28.92 0.43
N TYR A 82 -80.35 -29.70 -0.13
CA TYR A 82 -79.08 -30.04 0.53
C TYR A 82 -78.20 -28.81 0.43
N THR A 83 -77.96 -28.06 1.50
CA THR A 83 -76.97 -27.06 1.66
C THR A 83 -75.63 -27.80 1.85
N PRO A 84 -74.66 -27.73 0.91
CA PRO A 84 -73.36 -28.30 1.16
C PRO A 84 -72.71 -27.55 2.35
N PRO A 85 -72.00 -28.28 3.24
CA PRO A 85 -71.27 -27.64 4.33
C PRO A 85 -70.31 -26.62 3.72
N GLY A 86 -70.33 -25.39 4.25
CA GLY A 86 -69.55 -24.27 3.77
C GLY A 86 -68.12 -24.64 3.49
N SER A 87 -67.69 -24.45 2.25
CA SER A 87 -66.26 -24.42 1.89
C SER A 87 -65.61 -23.37 2.79
N GLY A 88 -64.88 -23.85 3.79
CA GLY A 88 -64.03 -23.02 4.61
C GLY A 88 -63.16 -22.19 3.67
N GLY A 89 -63.44 -20.89 3.63
CA GLY A 89 -62.62 -19.95 2.89
C GLY A 89 -61.21 -20.10 3.41
N SER A 90 -60.31 -20.69 2.60
CA SER A 90 -58.88 -20.55 2.75
C SER A 90 -58.65 -19.05 2.64
N GLY A 91 -58.52 -18.36 3.78
CA GLY A 91 -58.12 -16.98 3.85
C GLY A 91 -56.75 -16.86 3.20
N THR A 92 -56.76 -16.47 1.93
CA THR A 92 -55.54 -15.98 1.29
C THR A 92 -55.14 -14.72 2.06
N GLY A 93 -54.29 -14.91 3.09
CA GLY A 93 -53.65 -13.76 3.73
C GLY A 93 -53.06 -12.84 2.66
N PRO A 94 -53.10 -11.52 2.85
CA PRO A 94 -52.62 -10.58 1.85
C PRO A 94 -51.21 -11.00 1.41
N ALA A 95 -51.03 -11.11 0.09
CA ALA A 95 -49.72 -11.47 -0.49
C ALA A 95 -48.63 -10.57 0.10
N PRO A 96 -47.53 -11.13 0.57
CA PRO A 96 -46.49 -10.36 1.26
C PRO A 96 -46.00 -9.26 0.33
N ASP A 97 -46.10 -8.00 0.78
CA ASP A 97 -45.71 -6.82 0.00
C ASP A 97 -44.17 -6.79 -0.13
N TRP A 98 -43.65 -7.55 -1.08
CA TRP A 98 -42.23 -7.77 -1.30
C TRP A 98 -41.50 -6.46 -1.64
N ARG A 99 -42.16 -5.51 -2.29
CA ARG A 99 -41.61 -4.18 -2.57
C ARG A 99 -41.36 -3.40 -1.27
N ARG A 100 -42.24 -3.49 -0.28
CA ARG A 100 -42.04 -2.89 1.03
C ARG A 100 -40.92 -3.60 1.79
N ARG A 101 -40.84 -4.93 1.72
CA ARG A 101 -39.74 -5.71 2.33
C ARG A 101 -38.39 -5.38 1.73
N ILE A 102 -38.28 -5.22 0.40
CA ILE A 102 -37.05 -4.78 -0.26
C ILE A 102 -36.66 -3.36 0.17
N LYS A 103 -37.61 -2.41 0.15
CA LYS A 103 -37.34 -1.04 0.61
C LYS A 103 -36.86 -1.00 2.05
N VAL A 104 -37.54 -1.69 2.96
CA VAL A 104 -37.13 -1.78 4.36
C VAL A 104 -35.77 -2.50 4.48
N GLY A 105 -35.57 -3.62 3.80
CA GLY A 105 -34.30 -4.34 3.78
C GLY A 105 -33.15 -3.49 3.25
N SER A 106 -33.37 -2.71 2.19
CA SER A 106 -32.34 -1.79 1.64
C SER A 106 -32.01 -0.67 2.63
N ILE A 107 -33.00 -0.11 3.30
CA ILE A 107 -32.77 0.92 4.33
C ILE A 107 -31.96 0.33 5.51
N VAL A 108 -32.35 -0.84 6.00
CA VAL A 108 -31.63 -1.53 7.09
C VAL A 108 -30.19 -1.83 6.70
N LEU A 109 -29.98 -2.29 5.47
CA LEU A 109 -28.63 -2.56 4.95
C LEU A 109 -27.79 -1.27 4.89
N VAL A 110 -28.35 -0.17 4.35
CA VAL A 110 -27.65 1.12 4.29
C VAL A 110 -27.32 1.63 5.69
N VAL A 111 -28.28 1.60 6.61
CA VAL A 111 -28.07 2.00 8.01
C VAL A 111 -27.01 1.11 8.67
N GLY A 112 -27.05 -0.20 8.43
CA GLY A 112 -26.03 -1.15 8.94
C GLY A 112 -24.62 -0.84 8.41
N VAL A 113 -24.48 -0.57 7.12
CA VAL A 113 -23.19 -0.19 6.50
C VAL A 113 -22.68 1.15 7.06
N LEU A 114 -23.57 2.15 7.22
CA LEU A 114 -23.19 3.43 7.80
C LEU A 114 -22.76 3.28 9.26
N ALA A 115 -23.51 2.52 10.06
CA ALA A 115 -23.17 2.26 11.46
C ALA A 115 -21.84 1.52 11.58
N TRP A 116 -21.59 0.52 10.71
CA TRP A 116 -20.32 -0.18 10.65
C TRP A 116 -19.17 0.75 10.25
N GLY A 117 -19.36 1.61 9.23
CA GLY A 117 -18.35 2.58 8.80
C GLY A 117 -17.98 3.59 9.90
N ILE A 118 -19.01 4.16 10.57
CA ILE A 118 -18.80 5.09 11.70
C ILE A 118 -18.12 4.39 12.86
N GLY A 119 -18.54 3.18 13.21
CA GLY A 119 -17.92 2.37 14.27
C GLY A 119 -16.47 2.05 13.97
N THR A 120 -16.16 1.64 12.73
CA THR A 120 -14.78 1.38 12.28
C THR A 120 -13.92 2.64 12.33
N TYR A 121 -14.45 3.77 11.87
CA TYR A 121 -13.74 5.06 11.92
C TYR A 121 -13.43 5.46 13.38
N ALA A 122 -14.41 5.40 14.27
CA ALA A 122 -14.24 5.76 15.67
C ALA A 122 -13.21 4.83 16.37
N TRP A 123 -13.32 3.52 16.11
CA TRP A 123 -12.35 2.55 16.63
C TRP A 123 -10.94 2.84 16.09
N ALA A 124 -10.77 2.98 14.79
CA ALA A 124 -9.47 3.24 14.18
C ALA A 124 -8.86 4.56 14.66
N SER A 125 -9.67 5.63 14.78
CA SER A 125 -9.21 6.91 15.33
C SER A 125 -8.72 6.78 16.78
N SER A 126 -9.34 5.91 17.60
CA SER A 126 -8.91 5.68 18.99
C SER A 126 -7.61 4.89 19.12
N GLN A 127 -7.19 4.21 18.04
CA GLN A 127 -5.93 3.44 18.01
C GLN A 127 -4.75 4.25 17.47
N MET A 128 -4.99 5.47 16.96
CA MET A 128 -3.91 6.31 16.44
C MET A 128 -2.98 6.80 17.55
N ARG A 129 -1.68 6.73 17.32
CA ARG A 129 -0.65 7.24 18.21
C ARG A 129 -0.28 8.68 17.84
N ASN A 130 -1.11 9.64 18.25
CA ASN A 130 -0.92 11.06 17.99
C ASN A 130 0.07 11.68 19.00
N GLU A 131 1.37 11.39 18.85
CA GLU A 131 2.40 11.72 19.85
C GLU A 131 3.18 13.00 19.52
N VAL A 132 3.34 13.33 18.21
CA VAL A 132 4.18 14.45 17.76
C VAL A 132 3.39 15.77 17.78
N ASP A 133 3.95 16.79 18.40
CA ASP A 133 3.28 18.08 18.59
C ASP A 133 3.86 19.15 17.66
N LEU A 134 3.30 19.27 16.46
CA LEU A 134 3.75 20.26 15.48
C LEU A 134 3.48 21.72 15.90
N SER A 135 2.63 21.96 16.91
CA SER A 135 2.43 23.32 17.47
C SER A 135 3.66 23.86 18.19
N LYS A 136 4.58 22.98 18.62
CA LYS A 136 5.86 23.35 19.21
C LYS A 136 6.91 23.79 18.19
N VAL A 137 6.68 23.53 16.91
CA VAL A 137 7.58 23.97 15.83
C VAL A 137 7.37 25.47 15.62
N ILE A 138 8.40 26.25 15.89
CA ILE A 138 8.37 27.72 15.79
C ILE A 138 8.88 28.18 14.44
N GLU A 139 8.54 29.42 14.05
CA GLU A 139 8.99 30.07 12.79
C GLU A 139 8.64 29.24 11.55
N ARG A 140 7.46 28.66 11.54
CA ARG A 140 6.99 27.81 10.44
C ARG A 140 6.70 28.66 9.19
N PRO A 141 6.99 28.13 7.98
CA PRO A 141 6.57 28.76 6.73
C PRO A 141 5.04 28.91 6.64
N SER A 142 4.56 29.79 5.77
CA SER A 142 3.13 29.89 5.46
C SER A 142 2.60 28.61 4.87
N GLU A 143 1.31 28.34 5.09
CA GLU A 143 0.58 27.24 4.45
C GLU A 143 0.61 27.38 2.93
N GLY A 144 0.60 26.24 2.23
CA GLY A 144 0.46 26.14 0.79
C GLY A 144 -0.88 25.55 0.39
N ASP A 145 -1.12 25.40 -0.90
CA ASP A 145 -2.35 24.83 -1.44
C ASP A 145 -2.36 23.28 -1.44
N CYS A 146 -1.17 22.66 -1.34
CA CYS A 146 -1.02 21.20 -1.19
C CYS A 146 -0.95 20.80 0.28
N THR A 147 -1.50 19.64 0.64
CA THR A 147 -1.23 19.03 1.95
C THR A 147 0.11 18.31 1.93
N THR A 148 1.00 18.64 2.84
CA THR A 148 2.36 18.10 2.90
C THR A 148 2.57 17.20 4.11
N TYR A 149 3.19 16.05 3.87
CA TYR A 149 3.50 15.05 4.89
C TYR A 149 5.00 14.81 4.96
N LEU A 150 5.59 14.79 6.14
CA LEU A 150 6.94 14.26 6.34
C LEU A 150 6.84 12.83 6.83
N ILE A 151 7.20 11.89 5.96
CA ILE A 151 7.19 10.45 6.25
C ILE A 151 8.59 10.04 6.65
N VAL A 152 8.71 9.42 7.83
CA VAL A 152 9.99 9.07 8.45
C VAL A 152 10.04 7.58 8.74
N GLY A 153 11.11 6.93 8.27
CA GLY A 153 11.47 5.58 8.69
C GLY A 153 12.54 5.66 9.76
N SER A 154 12.19 5.30 11.00
CA SER A 154 13.13 5.28 12.11
C SER A 154 13.72 3.89 12.32
N ASP A 155 14.95 3.84 12.84
CA ASP A 155 15.57 2.60 13.28
C ASP A 155 15.19 2.24 14.73
N SER A 156 14.07 2.79 15.22
CA SER A 156 13.55 2.50 16.55
C SER A 156 13.31 1.00 16.71
N ARG A 157 13.83 0.47 17.80
CA ARG A 157 13.66 -0.91 18.23
C ARG A 157 12.82 -1.00 19.51
N GLU A 158 12.11 0.07 19.80
CA GLU A 158 11.20 0.15 20.94
C GLU A 158 10.12 -0.92 20.81
N GLY A 159 9.86 -1.63 21.90
CA GLY A 159 8.92 -2.76 21.94
C GLY A 159 9.40 -4.05 21.29
N MET A 160 10.56 -4.09 20.62
CA MET A 160 11.08 -5.30 19.98
C MET A 160 11.74 -6.25 20.99
N THR A 161 11.37 -7.51 20.93
CA THR A 161 12.05 -8.61 21.65
C THR A 161 13.43 -8.90 21.08
N ALA A 162 14.28 -9.61 21.82
CA ALA A 162 15.60 -10.04 21.33
C ALA A 162 15.48 -10.96 20.09
N GLU A 163 14.44 -11.77 20.05
CA GLU A 163 14.16 -12.69 18.93
C GLU A 163 13.75 -11.93 17.67
N GLU A 164 12.87 -10.93 17.79
CA GLU A 164 12.49 -10.05 16.68
C GLU A 164 13.68 -9.24 16.15
N LYS A 165 14.53 -8.70 17.03
CA LYS A 165 15.76 -8.00 16.63
C LYS A 165 16.69 -8.91 15.83
N LYS A 166 16.79 -10.17 16.23
CA LYS A 166 17.58 -11.19 15.52
C LYS A 166 16.95 -11.56 14.17
N LYS A 167 15.65 -11.84 14.17
CA LYS A 167 14.87 -12.20 12.97
C LYS A 167 14.94 -11.09 11.92
N LEU A 168 14.71 -9.84 12.32
CA LEU A 168 14.71 -8.69 11.43
C LEU A 168 16.11 -8.11 11.13
N HIS A 169 17.17 -8.77 11.57
CA HIS A 169 18.56 -8.33 11.37
C HIS A 169 18.81 -6.86 11.76
N THR A 170 18.16 -6.36 12.80
CA THR A 170 18.22 -4.94 13.19
C THR A 170 19.38 -4.59 14.09
N GLY A 171 20.05 -5.60 14.66
CA GLY A 171 21.11 -5.39 15.63
C GLY A 171 20.62 -4.83 16.97
N SER A 172 21.57 -4.42 17.84
CA SER A 172 21.29 -3.94 19.22
C SER A 172 21.76 -2.51 19.46
N ALA A 173 21.97 -1.69 18.41
CA ALA A 173 22.39 -0.31 18.60
C ALA A 173 21.33 0.48 19.39
N GLU A 174 21.77 1.21 20.39
CA GLU A 174 20.92 2.10 21.16
C GLU A 174 20.74 3.45 20.47
N GLY A 175 19.63 4.12 20.76
CA GLY A 175 19.25 5.43 20.21
C GLY A 175 18.29 5.34 19.04
N LYS A 176 17.55 6.42 18.83
CA LYS A 176 16.62 6.59 17.71
C LYS A 176 17.31 7.38 16.61
N ARG A 177 17.38 6.84 15.41
CA ARG A 177 17.90 7.52 14.22
C ARG A 177 16.91 7.36 13.09
N THR A 178 16.91 8.34 12.20
CA THR A 178 16.14 8.24 10.96
C THR A 178 17.07 7.90 9.81
N ASP A 179 16.76 6.85 9.10
CA ASP A 179 17.52 6.43 7.92
C ASP A 179 16.78 6.77 6.61
N SER A 180 15.49 7.04 6.69
CA SER A 180 14.62 7.36 5.56
C SER A 180 13.73 8.54 5.91
N MET A 181 13.74 9.56 5.09
CA MET A 181 12.89 10.74 5.23
C MET A 181 12.36 11.13 3.85
N MET A 182 11.06 11.36 3.76
CA MET A 182 10.40 11.70 2.50
C MET A 182 9.36 12.77 2.74
N ILE A 183 9.30 13.77 1.86
CA ILE A 183 8.18 14.69 1.79
C ILE A 183 7.21 14.13 0.75
N LEU A 184 5.95 13.96 1.14
CA LEU A 184 4.85 13.68 0.23
C LEU A 184 3.98 14.94 0.15
N ALA A 185 3.83 15.50 -1.03
CA ALA A 185 2.89 16.56 -1.32
C ALA A 185 1.68 15.98 -2.03
N ALA A 186 0.52 16.07 -1.40
CA ALA A 186 -0.77 15.68 -1.96
C ALA A 186 -1.44 16.92 -2.56
N CYS A 187 -1.32 17.07 -3.86
CA CYS A 187 -1.75 18.22 -4.64
C CYS A 187 -2.87 17.84 -5.60
N SER A 188 -3.71 18.79 -5.98
CA SER A 188 -4.73 18.58 -7.01
C SER A 188 -4.13 18.48 -8.41
N SER A 189 -3.01 19.15 -8.64
CA SER A 189 -2.23 19.11 -9.90
C SER A 189 -1.44 17.82 -10.09
N GLY A 190 -1.34 16.97 -9.08
CA GLY A 190 -0.61 15.70 -9.07
C GLY A 190 0.28 15.52 -7.83
N ASN A 191 0.29 14.31 -7.31
CA ASN A 191 1.06 13.99 -6.10
C ASN A 191 2.57 13.95 -6.36
N THR A 192 3.36 14.42 -5.41
CA THR A 192 4.82 14.38 -5.52
C THR A 192 5.46 13.82 -4.26
N MET A 193 6.33 12.84 -4.40
CA MET A 193 7.13 12.27 -3.31
C MET A 193 8.60 12.61 -3.51
N VAL A 194 9.18 13.33 -2.55
CA VAL A 194 10.58 13.77 -2.58
C VAL A 194 11.35 13.11 -1.45
N SER A 195 12.29 12.25 -1.78
CA SER A 195 13.17 11.65 -0.79
C SER A 195 14.25 12.61 -0.34
N LEU A 196 14.43 12.75 0.97
CA LEU A 196 15.45 13.55 1.62
C LEU A 196 16.63 12.64 2.01
N PRO A 197 17.80 12.73 1.38
CA PRO A 197 18.95 11.95 1.80
C PRO A 197 19.32 12.28 3.25
N ARG A 198 19.50 11.26 4.09
CA ARG A 198 19.85 11.44 5.52
C ARG A 198 21.13 12.23 5.74
N ASP A 199 22.08 12.11 4.80
CA ASP A 199 23.37 12.81 4.80
C ASP A 199 23.30 14.19 4.13
N SER A 200 22.10 14.75 3.91
CA SER A 200 21.92 16.13 3.42
C SER A 200 22.60 17.13 4.35
N TRP A 201 23.40 18.04 3.76
CA TRP A 201 24.15 19.07 4.47
C TRP A 201 23.26 20.29 4.69
N VAL A 202 22.77 20.46 5.91
CA VAL A 202 21.74 21.43 6.27
C VAL A 202 22.17 22.29 7.46
N THR A 203 21.42 23.33 7.73
CA THR A 203 21.48 24.09 8.98
C THR A 203 20.42 23.58 9.92
N ILE A 204 20.80 23.06 11.10
CA ILE A 204 19.88 22.83 12.21
C ILE A 204 19.63 24.19 12.86
N PRO A 205 18.38 24.70 12.87
CA PRO A 205 18.08 26.02 13.44
C PRO A 205 18.25 26.00 14.97
N ASN A 206 18.24 27.18 15.57
CA ASN A 206 18.22 27.29 17.03
C ASN A 206 16.98 26.59 17.62
N PHE A 207 17.12 25.90 18.73
CA PHE A 207 16.01 25.20 19.38
C PHE A 207 16.17 25.16 20.89
N VAL A 208 15.07 24.90 21.59
CA VAL A 208 15.08 24.62 23.01
C VAL A 208 14.92 23.10 23.16
N GLY A 209 15.92 22.46 23.78
CA GLY A 209 15.90 21.00 23.96
C GLY A 209 14.70 20.57 24.78
N SER A 210 13.92 19.63 24.26
CA SER A 210 12.66 19.14 24.84
C SER A 210 12.83 18.53 26.24
N GLU A 211 13.94 17.82 26.47
CA GLU A 211 14.25 17.20 27.76
C GLU A 211 15.02 18.13 28.71
N SER A 212 15.93 18.94 28.16
CA SER A 212 16.85 19.75 28.96
C SER A 212 16.37 21.15 29.27
N GLY A 213 15.41 21.69 28.50
CA GLY A 213 14.98 23.09 28.53
C GLY A 213 16.06 24.11 28.15
N LYS A 214 17.24 23.65 27.69
CA LYS A 214 18.35 24.51 27.30
C LYS A 214 18.22 25.00 25.86
N THR A 215 18.58 26.25 25.64
CA THR A 215 18.63 26.81 24.28
C THR A 215 19.93 26.40 23.59
N PHE A 216 19.80 25.85 22.39
CA PHE A 216 20.91 25.51 21.50
C PHE A 216 20.93 26.49 20.34
N PRO A 217 22.10 27.10 20.02
CA PRO A 217 22.20 28.01 18.88
C PRO A 217 22.10 27.24 17.57
N ALA A 218 21.75 27.96 16.49
CA ALA A 218 21.73 27.39 15.14
C ALA A 218 23.12 26.81 14.77
N ARG A 219 23.10 25.62 14.18
CA ARG A 219 24.30 24.90 13.74
C ARG A 219 24.24 24.64 12.24
N GLY A 220 25.03 25.40 11.48
CA GLY A 220 25.24 25.14 10.07
C GLY A 220 26.13 23.91 9.84
N GLY A 221 25.97 23.27 8.69
CA GLY A 221 26.86 22.19 8.29
C GLY A 221 26.69 20.88 9.07
N ALA A 222 25.46 20.50 9.34
CA ALA A 222 25.10 19.23 9.96
C ALA A 222 24.39 18.30 8.95
N LYS A 223 24.42 17.01 9.24
CA LYS A 223 23.59 16.03 8.50
C LYS A 223 22.15 16.12 8.94
N LEU A 224 21.20 16.02 8.02
CA LEU A 224 19.76 16.15 8.29
C LEU A 224 19.27 15.19 9.39
N ASN A 225 19.70 13.95 9.35
CA ASN A 225 19.31 12.95 10.35
C ASN A 225 19.82 13.25 11.76
N ALA A 226 20.81 14.13 11.90
CA ALA A 226 21.29 14.57 13.21
C ALA A 226 20.24 15.40 13.96
N ALA A 227 19.36 16.13 13.26
CA ALA A 227 18.29 16.89 13.88
C ALA A 227 17.36 15.96 14.70
N TYR A 228 16.94 14.84 14.11
CA TYR A 228 16.12 13.85 14.81
C TYR A 228 16.85 13.25 16.03
N ALA A 229 18.12 12.89 15.86
CA ALA A 229 18.91 12.32 16.95
C ALA A 229 19.18 13.32 18.10
N MET A 230 19.12 14.64 17.82
CA MET A 230 19.35 15.69 18.83
C MET A 230 18.11 15.98 19.67
N ASP A 231 16.95 16.11 19.07
CA ASP A 231 15.73 16.51 19.79
C ASP A 231 14.43 16.01 19.12
N GLY A 232 14.48 14.86 18.46
CA GLY A 232 13.29 14.15 17.98
C GLY A 232 12.61 14.73 16.74
N PRO A 233 11.33 14.37 16.56
CA PRO A 233 10.58 14.68 15.34
C PRO A 233 10.32 16.17 15.14
N GLU A 234 10.03 16.93 16.20
CA GLU A 234 9.73 18.37 16.10
C GLU A 234 10.94 19.16 15.58
N LEU A 235 12.16 18.83 16.05
CA LEU A 235 13.38 19.45 15.54
C LEU A 235 13.68 19.03 14.09
N LEU A 236 13.39 17.79 13.74
CA LEU A 236 13.52 17.32 12.36
C LEU A 236 12.58 18.12 11.42
N VAL A 237 11.28 18.22 11.77
CA VAL A 237 10.31 19.00 10.99
C VAL A 237 10.80 20.46 10.85
N ARG A 238 11.16 21.11 11.96
CA ARG A 238 11.69 22.48 11.92
C ARG A 238 12.92 22.61 11.03
N THR A 239 13.82 21.64 11.08
CA THR A 239 15.03 21.63 10.24
C THR A 239 14.68 21.50 8.75
N VAL A 240 13.73 20.64 8.40
CA VAL A 240 13.25 20.51 7.02
C VAL A 240 12.59 21.81 6.55
N GLU A 241 11.66 22.35 7.33
CA GLU A 241 10.96 23.61 7.02
C GLU A 241 11.94 24.80 6.87
N TYR A 242 12.91 24.92 7.77
CA TYR A 242 13.91 26.00 7.75
C TYR A 242 14.77 25.97 6.49
N ASN A 243 15.21 24.79 6.04
CA ASN A 243 16.12 24.66 4.90
C ASN A 243 15.40 24.63 3.54
N THR A 244 14.14 24.22 3.51
CA THR A 244 13.34 24.16 2.27
C THR A 244 12.47 25.39 2.08
N GLY A 245 11.94 25.97 3.15
CA GLY A 245 10.87 26.96 3.12
C GLY A 245 9.49 26.36 2.84
N LEU A 246 9.36 25.02 2.86
CA LEU A 246 8.09 24.31 2.70
C LEU A 246 7.53 23.96 4.08
N ARG A 247 6.29 24.34 4.35
CA ARG A 247 5.57 23.90 5.55
C ARG A 247 5.26 22.43 5.48
N ILE A 248 5.38 21.74 6.59
CA ILE A 248 5.00 20.32 6.77
C ILE A 248 3.73 20.27 7.59
N ASP A 249 2.60 19.95 6.97
CA ASP A 249 1.30 19.94 7.64
C ASP A 249 1.14 18.74 8.56
N HIS A 250 1.67 17.58 8.17
CA HIS A 250 1.56 16.34 8.90
C HIS A 250 2.88 15.58 9.01
N TYR A 251 3.02 14.83 10.09
CA TYR A 251 4.16 13.96 10.35
C TYR A 251 3.70 12.50 10.53
N ALA A 252 4.42 11.58 9.90
CA ALA A 252 4.18 10.15 10.08
C ALA A 252 5.51 9.40 10.21
N GLU A 253 5.67 8.61 11.26
CA GLU A 253 6.88 7.83 11.53
C GLU A 253 6.54 6.36 11.72
N ILE A 254 7.37 5.49 11.12
CA ILE A 254 7.26 4.06 11.26
C ILE A 254 8.61 3.46 11.65
N GLY A 255 8.61 2.63 12.71
CA GLY A 255 9.77 1.84 13.12
C GLY A 255 9.86 0.50 12.39
N PHE A 256 10.96 -0.22 12.58
CA PHE A 256 11.22 -1.50 11.89
C PHE A 256 10.17 -2.57 12.18
N ALA A 257 9.78 -2.75 13.44
CA ALA A 257 8.76 -3.74 13.81
C ALA A 257 7.41 -3.40 13.19
N GLY A 258 7.01 -2.12 13.28
CA GLY A 258 5.76 -1.66 12.71
C GLY A 258 5.66 -1.87 11.21
N PHE A 259 6.73 -1.55 10.50
CA PHE A 259 6.81 -1.78 9.07
C PHE A 259 6.61 -3.27 8.72
N ALA A 260 7.33 -4.18 9.41
CA ALA A 260 7.20 -5.61 9.19
C ALA A 260 5.79 -6.12 9.52
N ASN A 261 5.20 -5.66 10.63
CA ASN A 261 3.85 -6.06 11.06
C ASN A 261 2.77 -5.64 10.07
N ILE A 262 2.84 -4.44 9.49
CA ILE A 262 1.90 -3.99 8.46
C ILE A 262 1.97 -4.90 7.22
N VAL A 263 3.18 -5.23 6.77
CA VAL A 263 3.39 -6.11 5.62
C VAL A 263 2.83 -7.50 5.89
N ASP A 264 3.10 -8.07 7.06
CA ASP A 264 2.61 -9.41 7.43
C ASP A 264 1.08 -9.42 7.60
N ALA A 265 0.48 -8.36 8.14
CA ALA A 265 -0.97 -8.22 8.26
C ALA A 265 -1.69 -8.15 6.90
N LEU A 266 -1.02 -7.63 5.87
CA LEU A 266 -1.49 -7.63 4.48
C LEU A 266 -1.32 -8.99 3.77
N GLY A 267 -0.68 -9.97 4.44
CA GLY A 267 -0.32 -11.25 3.81
C GLY A 267 0.91 -11.18 2.92
N GLY A 268 1.75 -10.15 3.09
CA GLY A 268 2.91 -9.85 2.26
C GLY A 268 2.60 -8.80 1.19
N VAL A 269 3.63 -8.29 0.53
CA VAL A 269 3.54 -7.30 -0.56
C VAL A 269 4.15 -7.87 -1.83
N GLU A 270 3.37 -7.87 -2.91
CA GLU A 270 3.85 -8.30 -4.21
C GLU A 270 4.73 -7.22 -4.84
N LEU A 271 5.94 -7.61 -5.23
CA LEU A 271 6.93 -6.71 -5.82
C LEU A 271 7.65 -7.39 -6.98
N ASN A 272 7.75 -6.69 -8.12
CA ASN A 272 8.58 -7.14 -9.24
C ASN A 272 10.02 -6.66 -9.06
N ILE A 273 10.96 -7.57 -8.87
CA ILE A 273 12.39 -7.33 -8.71
C ILE A 273 13.07 -7.51 -10.07
N GLU A 274 13.53 -6.42 -10.66
CA GLU A 274 14.10 -6.42 -12.02
C GLU A 274 15.39 -7.24 -12.12
N LYS A 275 16.22 -7.17 -11.08
CA LYS A 275 17.51 -7.88 -11.01
C LYS A 275 17.69 -8.46 -9.61
N GLY A 276 17.99 -9.76 -9.55
CA GLY A 276 18.30 -10.44 -8.30
C GLY A 276 19.56 -9.86 -7.63
N PHE A 277 19.57 -9.85 -6.29
CA PHE A 277 20.68 -9.33 -5.51
C PHE A 277 20.75 -9.93 -4.12
N LYS A 278 21.95 -9.86 -3.51
CA LYS A 278 22.23 -10.26 -2.12
C LYS A 278 22.89 -9.13 -1.37
N ASP A 279 22.43 -8.90 -0.14
CA ASP A 279 23.05 -7.99 0.81
C ASP A 279 23.08 -8.63 2.21
N LYS A 280 24.25 -9.12 2.61
CA LYS A 280 24.44 -9.79 3.90
C LYS A 280 24.13 -8.90 5.10
N LYS A 281 24.25 -7.57 4.98
CA LYS A 281 24.03 -6.64 6.09
C LYS A 281 22.55 -6.38 6.35
N SER A 282 21.73 -6.35 5.31
CA SER A 282 20.28 -6.24 5.43
C SER A 282 19.58 -7.59 5.58
N GLY A 283 20.27 -8.70 5.26
CA GLY A 283 19.67 -10.03 5.17
C GLY A 283 18.98 -10.30 3.83
N ALA A 284 19.11 -9.42 2.86
CA ALA A 284 18.47 -9.55 1.55
C ALA A 284 19.09 -10.66 0.69
N ASP A 285 18.25 -11.52 0.13
CA ASP A 285 18.60 -12.54 -0.88
C ASP A 285 17.40 -12.71 -1.82
N PHE A 286 17.40 -11.96 -2.92
CA PHE A 286 16.28 -11.89 -3.84
C PHE A 286 16.67 -12.35 -5.23
N GLN A 287 15.79 -13.10 -5.88
CA GLN A 287 15.87 -13.43 -7.30
C GLN A 287 15.18 -12.35 -8.13
N ALA A 288 15.44 -12.31 -9.43
CA ALA A 288 14.68 -11.48 -10.35
C ALA A 288 13.26 -12.08 -10.55
N GLY A 289 12.27 -11.21 -10.79
CA GLY A 289 10.89 -11.58 -11.04
C GLY A 289 9.92 -11.07 -9.98
N THR A 290 8.65 -11.40 -10.13
CA THR A 290 7.59 -11.03 -9.20
C THR A 290 7.61 -11.97 -8.00
N GLN A 291 7.66 -11.41 -6.80
CA GLN A 291 7.70 -12.12 -5.53
C GLN A 291 6.80 -11.45 -4.50
N THR A 292 6.17 -12.24 -3.63
CA THR A 292 5.46 -11.72 -2.46
C THR A 292 6.42 -11.70 -1.27
N LEU A 293 6.74 -10.51 -0.78
CA LEU A 293 7.66 -10.30 0.34
C LEU A 293 6.88 -10.25 1.64
N ASN A 294 7.25 -11.07 2.63
CA ASN A 294 6.79 -10.95 4.00
C ASN A 294 7.49 -9.77 4.72
N GLY A 295 7.11 -9.48 5.97
CA GLY A 295 7.64 -8.34 6.72
C GLY A 295 9.17 -8.34 6.88
N GLU A 296 9.79 -9.49 7.15
CA GLU A 296 11.24 -9.64 7.23
C GLU A 296 11.92 -9.35 5.89
N GLN A 297 11.43 -9.96 4.81
CA GLN A 297 11.95 -9.77 3.46
C GLN A 297 11.75 -8.32 2.98
N ALA A 298 10.58 -7.74 3.25
CA ALA A 298 10.29 -6.35 2.93
C ALA A 298 11.25 -5.39 3.64
N LEU A 299 11.48 -5.61 4.93
CA LEU A 299 12.43 -4.80 5.70
C LEU A 299 13.87 -4.96 5.18
N ALA A 300 14.29 -6.18 4.83
CA ALA A 300 15.57 -6.44 4.20
C ALA A 300 15.71 -5.71 2.86
N PHE A 301 14.64 -5.74 2.02
CA PHE A 301 14.59 -5.07 0.73
C PHE A 301 14.78 -3.54 0.84
N VAL A 302 14.02 -2.87 1.70
CA VAL A 302 14.08 -1.41 1.84
C VAL A 302 15.35 -0.91 2.54
N ARG A 303 16.07 -1.79 3.25
CA ARG A 303 17.33 -1.49 3.94
C ARG A 303 18.58 -1.77 3.11
N THR A 304 18.44 -2.47 1.98
CA THR A 304 19.57 -2.85 1.13
C THR A 304 20.34 -1.64 0.61
N ARG A 305 21.65 -1.64 0.79
CA ARG A 305 22.59 -0.59 0.34
C ARG A 305 23.74 -1.14 -0.47
N TYR A 306 24.29 -2.26 -0.04
CA TYR A 306 25.59 -2.75 -0.52
C TYR A 306 25.49 -3.63 -1.76
N ALA A 307 24.28 -3.94 -2.21
CA ALA A 307 24.06 -4.71 -3.43
C ALA A 307 24.19 -3.88 -4.72
N PHE A 308 24.21 -2.54 -4.60
CA PHE A 308 24.21 -1.63 -5.76
C PHE A 308 25.36 -0.63 -5.69
N ALA A 309 25.94 -0.31 -6.84
CA ALA A 309 27.05 0.66 -6.93
C ALA A 309 26.64 2.08 -6.45
N GLU A 310 25.38 2.46 -6.66
CA GLU A 310 24.80 3.75 -6.26
C GLU A 310 24.19 3.73 -4.83
N SER A 311 24.61 2.84 -3.97
CA SER A 311 24.20 2.49 -2.62
C SER A 311 22.97 3.25 -2.02
N ASP A 312 23.04 4.54 -1.74
CA ASP A 312 21.95 5.31 -1.10
C ASP A 312 20.83 5.71 -2.07
N LEU A 313 21.15 6.00 -3.34
CA LEU A 313 20.13 6.31 -4.36
C LEU A 313 19.30 5.08 -4.73
N ALA A 314 19.97 3.92 -4.85
CA ALA A 314 19.27 2.65 -5.09
C ALA A 314 18.36 2.28 -3.93
N ARG A 315 18.81 2.48 -2.68
CA ARG A 315 17.96 2.27 -1.49
C ARG A 315 16.72 3.16 -1.54
N THR A 316 16.87 4.43 -1.87
CA THR A 316 15.75 5.37 -1.97
C THR A 316 14.73 4.94 -3.02
N LYS A 317 15.18 4.52 -4.21
CA LYS A 317 14.32 3.98 -5.26
C LYS A 317 13.57 2.72 -4.79
N ASN A 318 14.26 1.81 -4.10
CA ASN A 318 13.65 0.61 -3.55
C ASN A 318 12.59 0.94 -2.48
N GLN A 319 12.86 1.92 -1.60
CA GLN A 319 11.89 2.38 -0.61
C GLN A 319 10.64 2.98 -1.26
N GLN A 320 10.81 3.87 -2.23
CA GLN A 320 9.71 4.47 -2.98
C GLN A 320 8.88 3.40 -3.71
N LYS A 321 9.54 2.47 -4.40
CA LYS A 321 8.90 1.36 -5.10
C LYS A 321 8.11 0.47 -4.14
N PHE A 322 8.69 0.14 -2.98
CA PHE A 322 8.04 -0.70 -1.99
C PHE A 322 6.83 0.00 -1.34
N LEU A 323 6.99 1.26 -0.89
CA LEU A 323 5.90 2.05 -0.28
C LEU A 323 4.72 2.20 -1.25
N SER A 324 5.02 2.38 -2.51
CA SER A 324 4.02 2.45 -3.56
C SER A 324 3.27 1.13 -3.74
N ALA A 325 3.98 -0.01 -3.76
CA ALA A 325 3.36 -1.33 -3.84
C ALA A 325 2.51 -1.63 -2.59
N LEU A 326 3.02 -1.30 -1.40
CA LEU A 326 2.30 -1.42 -0.13
C LEU A 326 1.00 -0.62 -0.14
N ALA A 327 1.04 0.66 -0.56
CA ALA A 327 -0.14 1.51 -0.65
C ALA A 327 -1.17 0.96 -1.66
N ASN A 328 -0.70 0.45 -2.81
CA ASN A 328 -1.58 -0.17 -3.80
C ASN A 328 -2.31 -1.38 -3.23
N GLN A 329 -1.61 -2.27 -2.53
CA GLN A 329 -2.19 -3.48 -1.98
C GLN A 329 -3.11 -3.21 -0.79
N ALA A 330 -2.73 -2.28 0.12
CA ALA A 330 -3.56 -1.87 1.25
C ALA A 330 -4.87 -1.20 0.80
N ALA A 331 -4.84 -0.40 -0.27
CA ALA A 331 -5.99 0.33 -0.78
C ALA A 331 -6.80 -0.45 -1.85
N THR A 332 -6.83 -1.79 -1.79
CA THR A 332 -7.69 -2.59 -2.67
C THR A 332 -9.10 -2.72 -2.10
N PRO A 333 -10.14 -2.82 -2.95
CA PRO A 333 -11.50 -3.14 -2.48
C PRO A 333 -11.56 -4.43 -1.65
N GLY A 334 -10.73 -5.43 -1.99
CA GLY A 334 -10.63 -6.70 -1.26
C GLY A 334 -10.12 -6.52 0.17
N THR A 335 -9.23 -5.57 0.42
CA THR A 335 -8.74 -5.24 1.77
C THR A 335 -9.76 -4.38 2.52
N ILE A 336 -10.29 -3.33 1.87
CA ILE A 336 -11.15 -2.34 2.52
C ILE A 336 -12.54 -2.91 2.87
N LEU A 337 -13.13 -3.72 1.98
CA LEU A 337 -14.48 -4.28 2.17
C LEU A 337 -14.49 -5.61 2.94
N ASN A 338 -13.34 -6.21 3.18
CA ASN A 338 -13.22 -7.45 3.94
C ASN A 338 -12.80 -7.14 5.39
N PRO A 339 -13.70 -7.23 6.38
CA PRO A 339 -13.36 -6.94 7.77
C PRO A 339 -12.23 -7.83 8.31
N PHE A 340 -12.10 -9.08 7.85
CA PHE A 340 -11.02 -9.99 8.26
C PHE A 340 -9.64 -9.59 7.73
N ALA A 341 -9.56 -8.77 6.69
CA ALA A 341 -8.33 -8.18 6.20
C ALA A 341 -8.14 -6.75 6.74
N LEU A 342 -9.23 -5.97 6.78
CA LEU A 342 -9.21 -4.56 7.18
C LEU A 342 -8.75 -4.36 8.62
N TYR A 343 -9.39 -5.03 9.60
CA TYR A 343 -9.08 -4.82 11.02
C TYR A 343 -7.66 -5.22 11.42
N PRO A 344 -7.12 -6.39 11.02
CA PRO A 344 -5.72 -6.72 11.28
C PRO A 344 -4.73 -5.73 10.67
N THR A 345 -4.98 -5.30 9.41
CA THR A 345 -4.11 -4.34 8.71
C THR A 345 -4.14 -2.97 9.37
N LEU A 346 -5.35 -2.44 9.68
CA LEU A 346 -5.48 -1.17 10.40
C LEU A 346 -4.86 -1.25 11.80
N GLY A 347 -5.14 -2.32 12.57
CA GLY A 347 -4.55 -2.51 13.90
C GLY A 347 -3.03 -2.51 13.84
N ALA A 348 -2.43 -3.36 13.00
CA ALA A 348 -0.97 -3.41 12.85
C ALA A 348 -0.36 -2.07 12.41
N GLY A 349 -1.07 -1.32 11.57
CA GLY A 349 -0.63 0.01 11.13
C GLY A 349 -0.71 1.05 12.25
N LEU A 350 -1.89 1.20 12.85
CA LEU A 350 -2.18 2.26 13.80
C LEU A 350 -1.42 2.08 15.12
N ASP A 351 -1.21 0.84 15.58
CA ASP A 351 -0.43 0.54 16.80
C ASP A 351 1.04 0.93 16.68
N THR A 352 1.56 1.03 15.46
CA THR A 352 3.00 1.18 15.21
C THR A 352 3.37 2.48 14.50
N LEU A 353 2.39 3.14 13.90
CA LEU A 353 2.58 4.42 13.22
C LEU A 353 2.42 5.57 14.22
N ILE A 354 3.50 6.33 14.41
CA ILE A 354 3.48 7.55 15.23
C ILE A 354 3.15 8.72 14.30
N VAL A 355 2.13 9.50 14.65
CA VAL A 355 1.68 10.64 13.84
C VAL A 355 1.62 11.92 14.66
N ASP A 356 1.47 13.06 13.99
CA ASP A 356 1.24 14.32 14.68
C ASP A 356 -0.16 14.37 15.33
N LYS A 357 -0.29 15.27 16.31
CA LYS A 357 -1.52 15.40 17.11
C LYS A 357 -2.73 15.83 16.31
N ASP A 358 -2.51 16.58 15.25
CA ASP A 358 -3.58 17.14 14.42
C ASP A 358 -3.95 16.21 13.25
N MET A 359 -3.17 15.15 13.00
CA MET A 359 -3.46 14.16 11.96
C MET A 359 -4.69 13.35 12.30
N SER A 360 -5.72 13.46 11.47
CA SER A 360 -6.91 12.61 11.54
C SER A 360 -6.73 11.32 10.74
N LEU A 361 -7.60 10.33 10.98
CA LEU A 361 -7.66 9.12 10.15
C LEU A 361 -7.96 9.45 8.66
N TYR A 362 -8.69 10.55 8.41
CA TYR A 362 -8.95 11.04 7.05
C TYR A 362 -7.65 11.52 6.38
N ASP A 363 -6.82 12.29 7.10
CA ASP A 363 -5.53 12.78 6.57
C ASP A 363 -4.54 11.64 6.35
N LEU A 364 -4.53 10.65 7.24
CA LEU A 364 -3.77 9.41 7.05
C LEU A 364 -4.23 8.67 5.79
N GLY A 365 -5.54 8.59 5.57
CA GLY A 365 -6.12 8.02 4.36
C GLY A 365 -5.70 8.80 3.09
N LYS A 366 -5.75 10.12 3.12
CA LYS A 366 -5.25 10.99 2.03
C LYS A 366 -3.79 10.70 1.71
N MET A 367 -2.94 10.58 2.74
CA MET A 367 -1.53 10.23 2.58
C MET A 367 -1.35 8.91 1.82
N PHE A 368 -2.08 7.86 2.22
CA PHE A 368 -2.01 6.55 1.54
C PHE A 368 -2.52 6.61 0.10
N PHE A 369 -3.62 7.31 -0.16
CA PHE A 369 -4.15 7.46 -1.53
C PHE A 369 -3.23 8.30 -2.41
N ALA A 370 -2.57 9.33 -1.87
CA ALA A 370 -1.57 10.11 -2.59
C ALA A 370 -0.35 9.24 -2.98
N MET A 371 0.14 8.39 -2.07
CA MET A 371 1.20 7.41 -2.38
C MET A 371 0.77 6.42 -3.45
N LYS A 372 -0.48 5.95 -3.41
CA LYS A 372 -1.05 5.06 -4.43
C LYS A 372 -1.11 5.74 -5.80
N GLY A 373 -1.52 7.01 -5.87
CA GLY A 373 -1.56 7.80 -7.12
C GLY A 373 -0.18 7.89 -7.79
N ILE A 374 0.88 8.05 -7.01
CA ILE A 374 2.26 8.08 -7.53
C ILE A 374 2.62 6.77 -8.24
N SER A 375 2.20 5.63 -7.70
CA SER A 375 2.41 4.32 -8.34
C SER A 375 1.61 4.13 -9.62
N GLY A 376 0.40 4.68 -9.67
CA GLY A 376 -0.50 4.60 -10.82
C GLY A 376 -0.08 5.47 -12.00
N GLY A 377 0.97 6.28 -11.85
CA GLY A 377 1.43 7.22 -12.88
C GLY A 377 0.81 8.62 -12.76
N ASP A 378 -0.05 8.85 -11.77
CA ASP A 378 -0.70 10.15 -11.51
C ASP A 378 0.16 11.08 -10.62
N GLY A 379 1.45 10.75 -10.44
CA GLY A 379 2.34 11.52 -9.59
C GLY A 379 3.81 11.37 -9.95
N LYS A 380 4.64 12.10 -9.23
CA LYS A 380 6.09 12.13 -9.42
C LYS A 380 6.82 11.63 -8.18
N SER A 381 7.79 10.74 -8.37
CA SER A 381 8.72 10.31 -7.34
C SER A 381 10.12 10.74 -7.71
N MET A 382 10.81 11.46 -6.80
CA MET A 382 12.14 12.01 -7.06
C MET A 382 12.98 12.09 -5.79
N ASN A 383 14.28 12.25 -5.95
CA ASN A 383 15.16 12.63 -4.87
C ASN A 383 15.24 14.16 -4.75
N MET A 384 15.54 14.68 -3.56
CA MET A 384 15.90 16.08 -3.40
C MET A 384 17.03 16.45 -4.37
N PRO A 385 16.90 17.55 -5.14
CA PRO A 385 17.94 17.97 -6.08
C PRO A 385 19.28 18.25 -5.38
N ILE A 386 20.35 17.65 -5.88
CA ILE A 386 21.70 17.72 -5.30
C ILE A 386 22.62 18.50 -6.24
N ALA A 387 23.31 19.54 -5.72
CA ALA A 387 24.32 20.31 -6.45
C ALA A 387 25.71 19.69 -6.42
N GLY A 388 25.98 18.81 -5.43
CA GLY A 388 27.30 18.18 -5.26
C GLY A 388 27.51 17.64 -3.86
N THR A 389 28.76 17.34 -3.55
CA THR A 389 29.18 16.86 -2.23
C THR A 389 29.58 18.02 -1.31
N ALA A 390 29.31 17.84 -0.02
CA ALA A 390 29.70 18.72 1.07
C ALA A 390 30.72 18.00 1.97
N PRO A 391 31.32 18.67 2.97
CA PRO A 391 32.22 18.04 3.92
C PRO A 391 31.67 16.75 4.54
N GLN A 392 32.54 15.85 4.93
CA GLN A 392 32.22 14.54 5.53
C GLN A 392 31.38 13.62 4.64
N GLY A 393 31.49 13.77 3.31
CA GLY A 393 30.74 12.98 2.34
C GLY A 393 29.24 13.30 2.32
N SER A 394 28.84 14.43 2.85
CA SER A 394 27.46 14.91 2.87
C SER A 394 27.03 15.40 1.49
N LEU A 395 25.72 15.58 1.30
CA LEU A 395 25.09 16.00 0.04
C LEU A 395 24.58 17.44 0.14
N LYS A 396 25.06 18.30 -0.75
CA LYS A 396 24.64 19.70 -0.82
C LYS A 396 23.45 19.82 -1.76
N TRP A 397 22.35 20.42 -1.29
CA TRP A 397 21.17 20.65 -2.11
C TRP A 397 21.40 21.71 -3.19
N ASP A 398 20.77 21.52 -4.33
CA ASP A 398 20.67 22.51 -5.41
C ASP A 398 19.57 23.53 -5.05
N MET A 399 19.92 24.53 -4.28
CA MET A 399 18.95 25.47 -3.71
C MET A 399 18.08 26.21 -4.75
N PRO A 400 18.57 26.60 -5.94
CA PRO A 400 17.69 27.08 -7.01
C PRO A 400 16.60 26.11 -7.39
N LYS A 401 16.94 24.83 -7.62
CA LYS A 401 15.95 23.79 -7.93
C LYS A 401 15.04 23.47 -6.75
N VAL A 402 15.57 23.45 -5.52
CA VAL A 402 14.77 23.26 -4.30
C VAL A 402 13.73 24.37 -4.15
N LYS A 403 14.10 25.63 -4.36
CA LYS A 403 13.15 26.76 -4.30
C LYS A 403 12.05 26.62 -5.36
N GLN A 404 12.40 26.26 -6.59
CA GLN A 404 11.43 26.03 -7.66
C GLN A 404 10.49 24.87 -7.31
N LEU A 405 11.01 23.76 -6.78
CA LEU A 405 10.22 22.60 -6.33
C LEU A 405 9.22 23.00 -5.24
N VAL A 406 9.70 23.75 -4.24
CA VAL A 406 8.87 24.21 -3.11
C VAL A 406 7.80 25.19 -3.57
N GLU A 407 8.11 26.09 -4.48
CA GLU A 407 7.17 27.06 -5.05
C GLU A 407 6.06 26.34 -5.83
N GLN A 408 6.42 25.35 -6.65
CA GLN A 408 5.45 24.52 -7.38
C GLN A 408 4.54 23.74 -6.43
N ILE A 409 5.09 23.12 -5.37
CA ILE A 409 4.28 22.40 -4.37
C ILE A 409 3.37 23.37 -3.62
N ARG A 410 3.91 24.52 -3.18
CA ARG A 410 3.13 25.49 -2.39
C ARG A 410 1.94 26.07 -3.15
N ASN A 411 2.09 26.27 -4.46
CA ASN A 411 1.06 26.86 -5.32
C ASN A 411 0.19 25.81 -6.04
N ASP A 412 0.23 24.53 -5.65
CA ASP A 412 -0.46 23.43 -6.33
C ASP A 412 -0.19 23.38 -7.85
N GLU A 413 1.08 23.58 -8.22
CA GLU A 413 1.53 23.50 -9.61
C GLU A 413 2.16 22.13 -9.88
N LYS A 414 2.07 21.68 -11.15
CA LYS A 414 2.72 20.44 -11.55
C LYS A 414 4.23 20.54 -11.40
N VAL A 415 4.83 19.62 -10.65
CA VAL A 415 6.27 19.58 -10.41
C VAL A 415 7.03 19.20 -11.68
N THR A 416 7.78 20.15 -12.22
CA THR A 416 8.62 20.00 -13.42
C THR A 416 10.09 19.80 -13.11
N VAL A 417 10.52 20.13 -11.89
CA VAL A 417 11.90 19.97 -11.43
C VAL A 417 12.33 18.52 -11.51
N GLU A 418 13.52 18.26 -12.03
CA GLU A 418 14.12 16.93 -12.06
C GLU A 418 15.30 16.83 -11.09
N SER A 419 15.40 15.69 -10.39
CA SER A 419 16.57 15.38 -9.60
C SER A 419 17.77 15.13 -10.53
N ASN A 420 18.90 15.73 -10.22
CA ASN A 420 20.16 15.38 -10.87
C ASN A 420 20.46 13.90 -10.57
N ARG A 421 20.84 13.15 -11.62
CA ARG A 421 21.22 11.73 -11.53
C ARG A 421 22.42 11.51 -10.63
#